data_3543e9d8e0902102e46505c56461ac1f
#
_entry.id   3543e9d8e0902102e46505c56461ac1f
#
_cell.length_a   1.000
_cell.length_b   1.000
_cell.length_c   1.000
_cell.angle_alpha   90.00
_cell.angle_beta   90.00
_cell.angle_gamma   90.00
#
_symmetry.space_group_name_H-M   'P 1'
#
loop_
_entity.id
_entity.type
_entity.pdbx_description
1 polymer ?
#
loop_
_entity_poly.entity_id
_entity_poly.type
_entity_poly.pdbx_seq_one_letter_code
_entity_poly.pdbx_strand_id
1 'polypeptide(L)'
;MNIRTLVALWKANVPHWVWIGSAAWIGAVLLGLDGRTPDWGHLALFIVTTLTIQSAAEFANSFTDRKEDRIYGPTNTLVTGELDARIAKKMLIAQNTVAALLLLALLLITLNYALIAVMLVGWFFGLAYSVPPLRLKETLHGPFSHAIAFALLPIAGWLIVEPSLIAQNGFIIAFAALLFLHSFGLGITLKFRKTLLALDSGLIHMEQGSSVYSIGTVGFRLSFKTAMHLEELTSLGAFILIPIFWYLGVFTAAISIALLALPLPLTAAAMILRMKDPIKNSSKYKAMMTLSWIFIVVILLGAGLATVVSPGYAVLACAVSLAGFPLLVRIVHPWGSKSLNGRY
;
A
#
# COMPACT_ATOMS: atom_id res chain seq x y z
N MET A 1 -4.42 27.29 13.68
CA MET A 1 -5.17 26.23 12.98
C MET A 1 -6.12 25.60 13.98
N ASN A 2 -7.41 25.48 13.67
CA ASN A 2 -8.38 24.91 14.59
C ASN A 2 -8.37 23.36 14.55
N ILE A 3 -8.97 22.72 15.54
CA ILE A 3 -8.98 21.25 15.68
C ILE A 3 -9.63 20.54 14.48
N ARG A 4 -10.65 21.15 13.86
CA ARG A 4 -11.31 20.59 12.68
C ARG A 4 -10.37 20.51 11.48
N THR A 5 -9.57 21.57 11.26
CA THR A 5 -8.55 21.58 10.18
C THR A 5 -7.46 20.53 10.44
N LEU A 6 -7.05 20.34 11.72
CA LEU A 6 -6.07 19.28 12.06
C LEU A 6 -6.61 17.89 11.77
N VAL A 7 -7.86 17.62 12.17
CA VAL A 7 -8.52 16.34 11.88
C VAL A 7 -8.68 16.11 10.35
N ALA A 8 -9.04 17.15 9.61
CA ALA A 8 -9.17 17.06 8.15
C ALA A 8 -7.82 16.79 7.47
N LEU A 9 -6.73 17.42 7.94
CA LEU A 9 -5.37 17.14 7.49
C LEU A 9 -4.95 15.71 7.80
N TRP A 10 -5.22 15.22 9.03
CA TRP A 10 -4.92 13.84 9.40
C TRP A 10 -5.67 12.84 8.51
N LYS A 11 -6.97 13.05 8.24
CA LYS A 11 -7.75 12.23 7.32
C LYS A 11 -7.18 12.24 5.89
N ALA A 12 -6.72 13.41 5.42
CA ALA A 12 -6.14 13.56 4.08
C ALA A 12 -4.83 12.80 3.88
N ASN A 13 -4.11 12.47 4.96
CA ASN A 13 -2.92 11.61 4.95
C ASN A 13 -3.26 10.11 4.88
N VAL A 14 -4.53 9.73 4.74
CA VAL A 14 -4.99 8.35 4.57
C VAL A 14 -4.35 7.38 5.58
N PRO A 15 -4.50 7.63 6.90
CA PRO A 15 -3.70 7.01 7.95
C PRO A 15 -3.83 5.47 8.02
N HIS A 16 -4.88 4.89 7.46
CA HIS A 16 -5.03 3.44 7.41
C HIS A 16 -4.02 2.76 6.47
N TRP A 17 -3.63 3.42 5.36
CA TRP A 17 -2.56 2.91 4.51
C TRP A 17 -1.18 3.08 5.15
N VAL A 18 -0.96 4.22 5.82
CA VAL A 18 0.28 4.44 6.60
C VAL A 18 0.39 3.42 7.72
N TRP A 19 -0.71 3.15 8.45
CA TRP A 19 -0.77 2.16 9.51
C TRP A 19 -0.33 0.76 9.05
N ILE A 20 -0.98 0.26 8.01
CA ILE A 20 -0.69 -1.10 7.56
C ILE A 20 0.64 -1.18 6.80
N GLY A 21 1.03 -0.16 6.04
CA GLY A 21 2.35 -0.08 5.42
C GLY A 21 3.47 -0.08 6.45
N SER A 22 3.24 0.51 7.63
CA SER A 22 4.20 0.48 8.74
C SER A 22 4.45 -0.92 9.27
N ALA A 23 3.47 -1.80 9.27
CA ALA A 23 3.66 -3.19 9.70
C ALA A 23 4.73 -3.92 8.87
N ALA A 24 4.88 -3.58 7.58
CA ALA A 24 5.89 -4.19 6.71
C ALA A 24 7.32 -3.83 7.12
N TRP A 25 7.63 -2.55 7.35
CA TRP A 25 8.99 -2.17 7.76
C TRP A 25 9.25 -2.46 9.23
N ILE A 26 8.25 -2.39 10.13
CA ILE A 26 8.40 -2.79 11.54
C ILE A 26 8.78 -4.27 11.62
N GLY A 27 8.08 -5.15 10.91
CA GLY A 27 8.39 -6.58 10.86
C GLY A 27 9.83 -6.84 10.40
N ALA A 28 10.28 -6.12 9.38
CA ALA A 28 11.64 -6.24 8.87
C ALA A 28 12.71 -5.69 9.83
N VAL A 29 12.45 -4.57 10.54
CA VAL A 29 13.30 -4.04 11.61
C VAL A 29 13.49 -5.10 12.70
N LEU A 30 12.39 -5.67 13.19
CA LEU A 30 12.43 -6.67 14.27
C LEU A 30 13.19 -7.93 13.86
N LEU A 31 12.98 -8.42 12.64
CA LEU A 31 13.75 -9.53 12.08
C LEU A 31 15.24 -9.21 11.96
N GLY A 32 15.58 -8.01 11.51
CA GLY A 32 16.98 -7.58 11.36
C GLY A 32 17.68 -7.39 12.71
N LEU A 33 16.93 -6.98 13.73
CA LEU A 33 17.48 -6.88 15.11
C LEU A 33 17.79 -8.25 15.69
N ASP A 34 16.98 -9.26 15.43
CA ASP A 34 17.17 -10.63 15.93
C ASP A 34 17.51 -10.66 17.43
N GLY A 35 16.73 -9.94 18.24
CA GLY A 35 16.93 -9.77 19.68
C GLY A 35 18.06 -8.80 20.09
N ARG A 36 18.80 -8.22 19.16
CA ARG A 36 19.81 -7.18 19.45
C ARG A 36 19.16 -5.84 19.84
N THR A 37 19.85 -5.07 20.65
CA THR A 37 19.44 -3.70 20.97
C THR A 37 19.77 -2.76 19.81
N PRO A 38 18.79 -2.01 19.27
CA PRO A 38 19.06 -1.05 18.20
C PRO A 38 19.80 0.19 18.72
N ASP A 39 20.42 0.93 17.80
CA ASP A 39 20.66 2.35 18.01
C ASP A 39 19.33 3.09 17.99
N TRP A 40 18.87 3.49 19.18
CA TRP A 40 17.55 4.12 19.33
C TRP A 40 17.45 5.48 18.62
N GLY A 41 18.56 6.22 18.47
CA GLY A 41 18.60 7.49 17.75
C GLY A 41 18.37 7.28 16.25
N HIS A 42 19.11 6.34 15.67
CA HIS A 42 18.97 5.96 14.25
C HIS A 42 17.56 5.42 13.97
N LEU A 43 17.06 4.54 14.84
CA LEU A 43 15.74 3.94 14.67
C LEU A 43 14.61 4.98 14.80
N ALA A 44 14.68 5.86 15.80
CA ALA A 44 13.69 6.92 15.97
C ALA A 44 13.65 7.86 14.76
N LEU A 45 14.82 8.28 14.26
CA LEU A 45 14.91 9.12 13.07
C LEU A 45 14.36 8.40 11.83
N PHE A 46 14.69 7.12 11.65
CA PHE A 46 14.15 6.29 10.57
C PHE A 46 12.61 6.21 10.65
N ILE A 47 12.04 5.94 11.83
CA ILE A 47 10.58 5.85 12.04
C ILE A 47 9.91 7.16 11.60
N VAL A 48 10.38 8.31 12.13
CA VAL A 48 9.81 9.61 11.79
C VAL A 48 9.94 9.91 10.30
N THR A 49 11.09 9.61 9.71
CA THR A 49 11.34 9.83 8.27
C THR A 49 10.39 8.98 7.42
N THR A 50 10.29 7.68 7.72
CA THR A 50 9.46 6.74 6.95
C THR A 50 7.97 7.10 7.05
N LEU A 51 7.47 7.40 8.24
CA LEU A 51 6.09 7.85 8.44
C LEU A 51 5.79 9.17 7.71
N THR A 52 6.75 10.11 7.70
CA THR A 52 6.61 11.37 6.99
C THR A 52 6.55 11.17 5.49
N ILE A 53 7.43 10.32 4.93
CA ILE A 53 7.44 9.97 3.50
C ILE A 53 6.14 9.28 3.08
N GLN A 54 5.69 8.27 3.82
CA GLN A 54 4.44 7.58 3.53
C GLN A 54 3.25 8.54 3.58
N SER A 55 3.15 9.35 4.63
CA SER A 55 2.09 10.35 4.77
C SER A 55 2.13 11.39 3.65
N ALA A 56 3.32 11.84 3.23
CA ALA A 56 3.46 12.79 2.13
C ALA A 56 2.97 12.22 0.80
N ALA A 57 3.28 10.96 0.51
CA ALA A 57 2.80 10.27 -0.70
C ALA A 57 1.27 10.11 -0.70
N GLU A 58 0.69 9.68 0.41
CA GLU A 58 -0.76 9.53 0.55
C GLU A 58 -1.48 10.88 0.50
N PHE A 59 -0.92 11.92 1.12
CA PHE A 59 -1.48 13.27 1.03
C PHE A 59 -1.40 13.83 -0.40
N ALA A 60 -0.30 13.59 -1.11
CA ALA A 60 -0.17 13.95 -2.51
C ALA A 60 -1.26 13.29 -3.37
N ASN A 61 -1.54 12.00 -3.10
CA ASN A 61 -2.63 11.29 -3.76
C ASN A 61 -4.00 11.93 -3.47
N SER A 62 -4.33 12.17 -2.22
CA SER A 62 -5.57 12.84 -1.81
C SER A 62 -5.73 14.23 -2.45
N PHE A 63 -4.62 15.00 -2.53
CA PHE A 63 -4.63 16.34 -3.11
C PHE A 63 -4.84 16.32 -4.62
N THR A 64 -4.21 15.40 -5.33
CA THR A 64 -4.29 15.30 -6.79
C THR A 64 -5.59 14.66 -7.28
N ASP A 65 -6.17 13.73 -6.50
CA ASP A 65 -7.39 12.99 -6.84
C ASP A 65 -8.69 13.76 -6.62
N ARG A 66 -8.63 14.94 -6.03
CA ARG A 66 -9.84 15.69 -5.67
C ARG A 66 -10.83 15.91 -6.82
N LYS A 67 -10.38 15.98 -8.08
CA LYS A 67 -11.27 16.10 -9.26
C LYS A 67 -11.98 14.79 -9.54
N GLU A 68 -11.25 13.69 -9.47
CA GLU A 68 -11.76 12.32 -9.68
C GLU A 68 -12.69 11.91 -8.53
N ASP A 69 -12.29 12.19 -7.30
CA ASP A 69 -13.05 11.84 -6.11
C ASP A 69 -14.39 12.59 -6.02
N ARG A 70 -14.54 13.74 -6.68
CA ARG A 70 -15.87 14.40 -6.84
C ARG A 70 -16.84 13.53 -7.61
N ILE A 71 -16.34 12.73 -8.55
CA ILE A 71 -17.15 11.85 -9.39
C ILE A 71 -17.48 10.56 -8.62
N TYR A 72 -16.49 10.01 -7.87
CA TYR A 72 -16.61 8.71 -7.22
C TYR A 72 -17.14 8.74 -5.77
N GLY A 73 -17.49 9.91 -5.26
CA GLY A 73 -18.07 10.09 -3.93
C GLY A 73 -17.22 10.93 -2.97
N PRO A 74 -17.85 11.61 -2.04
CA PRO A 74 -17.23 12.60 -1.19
C PRO A 74 -16.54 11.98 0.02
N THR A 75 -15.49 11.18 -0.20
CA THR A 75 -14.68 10.62 0.89
C THR A 75 -13.42 11.42 1.16
N ASN A 76 -13.01 12.27 0.21
CA ASN A 76 -11.83 13.11 0.30
C ASN A 76 -12.16 14.44 0.99
N THR A 77 -11.43 14.80 2.04
CA THR A 77 -11.67 16.03 2.84
C THR A 77 -11.53 17.33 2.03
N LEU A 78 -10.78 17.29 0.92
CA LEU A 78 -10.68 18.38 -0.03
C LEU A 78 -11.93 18.51 -0.93
N VAL A 79 -12.61 17.39 -1.16
CA VAL A 79 -13.88 17.36 -1.93
C VAL A 79 -15.04 17.78 -1.06
N THR A 80 -15.07 17.35 0.19
CA THR A 80 -16.12 17.73 1.17
C THR A 80 -16.01 19.18 1.64
N GLY A 81 -14.87 19.85 1.38
CA GLY A 81 -14.59 21.20 1.88
C GLY A 81 -14.17 21.27 3.34
N GLU A 82 -13.95 20.12 4.00
CA GLU A 82 -13.39 20.07 5.37
C GLU A 82 -11.96 20.65 5.41
N LEU A 83 -11.23 20.54 4.30
CA LEU A 83 -9.87 21.07 4.14
C LEU A 83 -9.78 22.02 2.95
N ASP A 84 -9.39 23.27 3.23
CA ASP A 84 -9.15 24.27 2.19
C ASP A 84 -7.97 23.86 1.28
N ALA A 85 -8.13 23.99 -0.04
CA ALA A 85 -7.13 23.55 -1.01
C ALA A 85 -5.82 24.36 -0.96
N ARG A 86 -5.86 25.63 -0.52
CA ARG A 86 -4.66 26.48 -0.37
C ARG A 86 -3.86 26.05 0.85
N ILE A 87 -4.55 25.72 1.94
CA ILE A 87 -3.93 25.17 3.15
C ILE A 87 -3.32 23.81 2.82
N ALA A 88 -4.06 22.95 2.13
CA ALA A 88 -3.59 21.64 1.72
C ALA A 88 -2.31 21.73 0.85
N LYS A 89 -2.27 22.65 -0.14
CA LYS A 89 -1.08 22.85 -0.97
C LYS A 89 0.13 23.25 -0.14
N LYS A 90 -0.04 24.20 0.80
CA LYS A 90 1.06 24.62 1.69
C LYS A 90 1.56 23.48 2.56
N MET A 91 0.63 22.69 3.13
CA MET A 91 0.97 21.54 3.96
C MET A 91 1.65 20.42 3.17
N LEU A 92 1.22 20.17 1.92
CA LEU A 92 1.88 19.20 1.04
C LEU A 92 3.34 19.59 0.77
N ILE A 93 3.60 20.86 0.46
CA ILE A 93 4.96 21.38 0.26
C ILE A 93 5.76 21.24 1.54
N ALA A 94 5.22 21.70 2.68
CA ALA A 94 5.90 21.63 3.97
C ALA A 94 6.24 20.18 4.36
N GLN A 95 5.31 19.24 4.19
CA GLN A 95 5.50 17.84 4.52
C GLN A 95 6.59 17.19 3.66
N ASN A 96 6.62 17.49 2.35
CA ASN A 96 7.68 16.98 1.47
C ASN A 96 9.05 17.64 1.78
N THR A 97 9.08 18.93 2.16
CA THR A 97 10.31 19.58 2.62
C THR A 97 10.83 18.94 3.91
N VAL A 98 9.96 18.69 4.88
CA VAL A 98 10.32 17.99 6.12
C VAL A 98 10.83 16.58 5.82
N ALA A 99 10.17 15.83 4.93
CA ALA A 99 10.64 14.51 4.50
C ALA A 99 12.05 14.55 3.90
N ALA A 100 12.35 15.54 3.05
CA ALA A 100 13.68 15.72 2.47
C ALA A 100 14.74 16.04 3.52
N LEU A 101 14.42 16.93 4.48
CA LEU A 101 15.35 17.30 5.56
C LEU A 101 15.60 16.13 6.51
N LEU A 102 14.57 15.35 6.86
CA LEU A 102 14.69 14.15 7.68
C LEU A 102 15.53 13.09 6.98
N LEU A 103 15.33 12.89 5.68
CA LEU A 103 16.11 11.93 4.90
C LEU A 103 17.58 12.35 4.79
N LEU A 104 17.85 13.65 4.62
CA LEU A 104 19.20 14.18 4.67
C LEU A 104 19.84 13.97 6.07
N ALA A 105 19.11 14.25 7.14
CA ALA A 105 19.58 14.01 8.49
C ALA A 105 19.89 12.52 8.72
N LEU A 106 19.01 11.64 8.25
CA LEU A 106 19.22 10.19 8.32
C LEU A 106 20.47 9.75 7.56
N LEU A 107 20.71 10.31 6.36
CA LEU A 107 21.94 10.08 5.61
C LEU A 107 23.18 10.50 6.40
N LEU A 108 23.21 11.73 6.93
CA LEU A 108 24.36 12.30 7.63
C LEU A 108 24.69 11.56 8.92
N ILE A 109 23.66 11.01 9.58
CA ILE A 109 23.83 10.31 10.86
C ILE A 109 24.20 8.83 10.64
N THR A 110 23.54 8.15 9.68
CA THR A 110 23.75 6.71 9.47
C THR A 110 24.84 6.39 8.45
N LEU A 111 25.15 7.30 7.53
CA LEU A 111 25.98 7.09 6.34
C LEU A 111 25.60 5.83 5.53
N ASN A 112 24.34 5.40 5.67
CA ASN A 112 23.81 4.22 5.00
C ASN A 112 23.22 4.59 3.63
N TYR A 113 24.07 4.64 2.61
CA TYR A 113 23.67 5.03 1.25
C TYR A 113 22.63 4.08 0.64
N ALA A 114 22.67 2.77 0.97
CA ALA A 114 21.72 1.80 0.47
C ALA A 114 20.31 2.06 1.02
N LEU A 115 20.19 2.33 2.32
CA LEU A 115 18.95 2.74 2.96
C LEU A 115 18.37 3.99 2.30
N ILE A 116 19.20 5.02 2.13
CA ILE A 116 18.76 6.30 1.54
C ILE A 116 18.32 6.10 0.09
N ALA A 117 19.04 5.32 -0.71
CA ALA A 117 18.66 5.03 -2.08
C ALA A 117 17.29 4.31 -2.14
N VAL A 118 17.07 3.31 -1.30
CA VAL A 118 15.79 2.59 -1.21
C VAL A 118 14.67 3.53 -0.81
N MET A 119 14.86 4.39 0.21
CA MET A 119 13.86 5.35 0.66
C MET A 119 13.56 6.43 -0.40
N LEU A 120 14.59 6.92 -1.10
CA LEU A 120 14.42 7.88 -2.20
C LEU A 120 13.61 7.28 -3.35
N VAL A 121 13.92 6.04 -3.74
CA VAL A 121 13.20 5.34 -4.81
C VAL A 121 11.74 5.11 -4.39
N GLY A 122 11.50 4.64 -3.15
CA GLY A 122 10.16 4.45 -2.62
C GLY A 122 9.35 5.76 -2.58
N TRP A 123 9.95 6.84 -2.11
CA TRP A 123 9.34 8.17 -2.08
C TRP A 123 9.06 8.71 -3.49
N PHE A 124 10.02 8.59 -4.40
CA PHE A 124 9.86 8.97 -5.79
C PHE A 124 8.65 8.26 -6.42
N PHE A 125 8.58 6.93 -6.33
CA PHE A 125 7.46 6.18 -6.90
C PHE A 125 6.13 6.46 -6.19
N GLY A 126 6.14 6.68 -4.89
CA GLY A 126 4.96 7.10 -4.13
C GLY A 126 4.40 8.44 -4.62
N LEU A 127 5.27 9.44 -4.85
CA LEU A 127 4.88 10.73 -5.41
C LEU A 127 4.53 10.64 -6.89
N ALA A 128 5.36 9.98 -7.70
CA ALA A 128 5.18 9.82 -9.15
C ALA A 128 3.88 9.12 -9.51
N TYR A 129 3.39 8.26 -8.62
CA TYR A 129 2.07 7.63 -8.75
C TYR A 129 0.98 8.68 -8.96
N SER A 130 1.00 9.77 -8.21
CA SER A 130 -0.11 10.73 -8.15
C SER A 130 0.21 12.11 -8.70
N VAL A 131 1.47 12.59 -8.62
CA VAL A 131 1.85 13.99 -8.87
C VAL A 131 2.22 14.23 -10.34
N PRO A 132 1.65 15.26 -10.99
CA PRO A 132 2.12 15.72 -12.30
C PRO A 132 3.60 16.15 -12.26
N PRO A 133 4.34 16.02 -13.37
CA PRO A 133 3.89 15.63 -14.71
C PRO A 133 3.78 14.12 -14.93
N LEU A 134 4.34 13.30 -14.04
CA LEU A 134 4.38 11.85 -14.24
C LEU A 134 3.00 11.20 -14.08
N ARG A 135 2.34 11.44 -12.95
CA ARG A 135 0.99 10.92 -12.64
C ARG A 135 0.76 9.48 -13.13
N LEU A 136 1.68 8.59 -12.75
CA LEU A 136 1.78 7.22 -13.28
C LEU A 136 0.51 6.39 -13.07
N LYS A 137 -0.32 6.72 -12.08
CA LYS A 137 -1.60 6.05 -11.84
C LYS A 137 -2.57 6.08 -13.02
N GLU A 138 -2.42 7.02 -13.96
CA GLU A 138 -3.21 7.12 -15.18
C GLU A 138 -2.67 6.27 -16.32
N THR A 139 -1.58 5.56 -16.09
CA THR A 139 -0.87 4.73 -17.06
C THR A 139 -0.74 3.29 -16.58
N LEU A 140 -0.21 2.40 -17.44
CA LEU A 140 0.21 1.05 -17.08
C LEU A 140 1.25 1.00 -15.95
N HIS A 141 2.01 2.08 -15.78
CA HIS A 141 3.04 2.18 -14.76
C HIS A 141 2.48 2.45 -13.35
N GLY A 142 1.17 2.76 -13.23
CA GLY A 142 0.54 3.01 -11.93
C GLY A 142 0.63 1.82 -10.98
N PRO A 143 0.14 0.61 -11.36
CA PRO A 143 0.29 -0.58 -10.55
C PRO A 143 1.75 -0.90 -10.21
N PHE A 144 2.66 -0.71 -11.16
CA PHE A 144 4.10 -0.88 -10.96
C PHE A 144 4.68 0.09 -9.93
N SER A 145 4.34 1.38 -10.06
CA SER A 145 4.75 2.42 -9.10
C SER A 145 4.28 2.12 -7.69
N HIS A 146 3.01 1.73 -7.54
CA HIS A 146 2.42 1.30 -6.29
C HIS A 146 3.16 0.08 -5.71
N ALA A 147 3.42 -0.93 -6.54
CA ALA A 147 4.09 -2.15 -6.14
C ALA A 147 5.53 -1.90 -5.64
N ILE A 148 6.31 -1.08 -6.33
CA ILE A 148 7.66 -0.70 -5.90
C ILE A 148 7.61 0.01 -4.55
N ALA A 149 6.75 1.02 -4.38
CA ALA A 149 6.68 1.78 -3.15
C ALA A 149 6.44 0.88 -1.92
N PHE A 150 5.56 -0.11 -2.04
CA PHE A 150 5.29 -1.05 -0.94
C PHE A 150 6.36 -2.14 -0.77
N ALA A 151 6.92 -2.65 -1.86
CA ALA A 151 7.97 -3.69 -1.80
C ALA A 151 9.27 -3.18 -1.16
N LEU A 152 9.55 -1.89 -1.27
CA LEU A 152 10.74 -1.27 -0.67
C LEU A 152 10.61 -1.03 0.84
N LEU A 153 9.41 -1.06 1.42
CA LEU A 153 9.22 -0.86 2.87
C LEU A 153 9.96 -1.89 3.73
N PRO A 154 9.82 -3.22 3.52
CA PRO A 154 10.57 -4.18 4.30
C PRO A 154 12.08 -4.10 4.05
N ILE A 155 12.52 -3.75 2.84
CA ILE A 155 13.94 -3.57 2.54
C ILE A 155 14.50 -2.38 3.33
N ALA A 156 13.79 -1.25 3.39
CA ALA A 156 14.21 -0.10 4.20
C ALA A 156 14.24 -0.44 5.70
N GLY A 157 13.22 -1.16 6.20
CA GLY A 157 13.17 -1.61 7.58
C GLY A 157 14.32 -2.54 7.97
N TRP A 158 14.74 -3.40 7.06
CA TRP A 158 15.92 -4.24 7.26
C TRP A 158 17.22 -3.42 7.28
N LEU A 159 17.41 -2.54 6.30
CA LEU A 159 18.63 -1.78 6.10
C LEU A 159 19.00 -0.84 7.26
N ILE A 160 18.03 -0.33 8.00
CA ILE A 160 18.33 0.56 9.15
C ILE A 160 19.06 -0.17 10.28
N VAL A 161 18.85 -1.49 10.41
CA VAL A 161 19.42 -2.29 11.49
C VAL A 161 20.55 -3.21 11.03
N GLU A 162 20.58 -3.57 9.74
CA GLU A 162 21.57 -4.48 9.17
C GLU A 162 21.99 -4.03 7.75
N PRO A 163 22.84 -3.01 7.65
CA PRO A 163 23.15 -2.37 6.36
C PRO A 163 23.93 -3.25 5.38
N SER A 164 24.67 -4.26 5.89
CA SER A 164 25.60 -5.07 5.08
C SER A 164 24.96 -6.28 4.40
N LEU A 165 23.70 -6.63 4.70
CA LEU A 165 23.21 -8.00 4.50
C LEU A 165 22.00 -8.15 3.60
N ILE A 166 21.64 -7.16 2.78
CA ILE A 166 20.54 -7.36 1.82
C ILE A 166 20.81 -8.55 0.91
N ALA A 167 21.99 -8.64 0.38
CA ALA A 167 22.37 -9.73 -0.54
C ALA A 167 22.39 -11.11 0.14
N GLN A 168 22.58 -11.15 1.47
CA GLN A 168 22.64 -12.38 2.25
C GLN A 168 21.28 -12.77 2.85
N ASN A 169 20.33 -11.83 2.93
CA ASN A 169 19.02 -12.10 3.48
C ASN A 169 17.99 -12.41 2.39
N GLY A 170 17.99 -13.66 1.93
CA GLY A 170 17.01 -14.17 0.97
C GLY A 170 15.57 -14.00 1.43
N PHE A 171 15.30 -14.03 2.75
CA PHE A 171 13.96 -13.89 3.31
C PHE A 171 13.34 -12.52 3.00
N ILE A 172 14.07 -11.42 3.28
CA ILE A 172 13.56 -10.06 3.04
C ILE A 172 13.36 -9.79 1.54
N ILE A 173 14.30 -10.27 0.70
CA ILE A 173 14.18 -10.15 -0.76
C ILE A 173 12.97 -10.94 -1.28
N ALA A 174 12.80 -12.18 -0.83
CA ALA A 174 11.65 -13.00 -1.20
C ALA A 174 10.33 -12.38 -0.75
N PHE A 175 10.28 -11.83 0.47
CA PHE A 175 9.09 -11.14 0.98
C PHE A 175 8.78 -9.88 0.20
N ALA A 176 9.79 -9.07 -0.13
CA ALA A 176 9.66 -7.89 -0.98
C ALA A 176 9.14 -8.25 -2.39
N ALA A 177 9.61 -9.37 -2.96
CA ALA A 177 9.12 -9.88 -4.24
C ALA A 177 7.64 -10.30 -4.18
N LEU A 178 7.21 -10.98 -3.10
CA LEU A 178 5.80 -11.31 -2.88
C LEU A 178 4.94 -10.04 -2.74
N LEU A 179 5.39 -9.07 -1.94
CA LEU A 179 4.70 -7.80 -1.79
C LEU A 179 4.62 -7.04 -3.11
N PHE A 180 5.70 -7.04 -3.91
CA PHE A 180 5.71 -6.41 -5.22
C PHE A 180 4.64 -7.01 -6.13
N LEU A 181 4.66 -8.33 -6.32
CA LEU A 181 3.72 -9.00 -7.22
C LEU A 181 2.27 -8.83 -6.77
N HIS A 182 2.00 -9.04 -5.48
CA HIS A 182 0.65 -8.92 -4.97
C HIS A 182 0.15 -7.46 -4.95
N SER A 183 1.03 -6.49 -4.63
CA SER A 183 0.72 -5.06 -4.70
C SER A 183 0.47 -4.59 -6.13
N PHE A 184 1.16 -5.16 -7.10
CA PHE A 184 0.92 -4.90 -8.51
C PHE A 184 -0.50 -5.34 -8.91
N GLY A 185 -0.89 -6.57 -8.56
CA GLY A 185 -2.25 -7.07 -8.78
C GLY A 185 -3.30 -6.24 -8.05
N LEU A 186 -3.06 -5.88 -6.78
CA LEU A 186 -3.94 -4.99 -6.02
C LEU A 186 -4.07 -3.61 -6.70
N GLY A 187 -2.99 -3.06 -7.25
CA GLY A 187 -3.01 -1.81 -8.01
C GLY A 187 -3.94 -1.89 -9.22
N ILE A 188 -3.94 -3.01 -9.95
CA ILE A 188 -4.88 -3.28 -11.04
C ILE A 188 -6.31 -3.36 -10.49
N THR A 189 -6.54 -4.11 -9.39
CA THR A 189 -7.84 -4.22 -8.72
C THR A 189 -8.44 -2.86 -8.40
N LEU A 190 -7.65 -1.95 -7.84
CA LEU A 190 -8.10 -0.61 -7.47
C LEU A 190 -8.54 0.21 -8.69
N LYS A 191 -7.85 0.05 -9.81
CA LYS A 191 -8.22 0.70 -11.09
C LYS A 191 -9.48 0.11 -11.69
N PHE A 192 -9.60 -1.20 -11.70
CA PHE A 192 -10.83 -1.88 -12.17
C PHE A 192 -12.07 -1.38 -11.44
N ARG A 193 -12.03 -1.34 -10.12
CA ARG A 193 -13.19 -0.91 -9.34
C ARG A 193 -13.63 0.50 -9.74
N LYS A 194 -12.70 1.45 -9.88
CA LYS A 194 -13.03 2.83 -10.30
C LYS A 194 -13.70 2.85 -11.68
N THR A 195 -13.15 2.07 -12.63
CA THR A 195 -13.72 1.97 -13.98
C THR A 195 -15.12 1.37 -13.99
N LEU A 196 -15.31 0.26 -13.26
CA LEU A 196 -16.60 -0.42 -13.19
C LEU A 196 -17.69 0.47 -12.57
N LEU A 197 -17.35 1.22 -11.51
CA LEU A 197 -18.26 2.19 -10.90
C LEU A 197 -18.61 3.34 -11.84
N ALA A 198 -17.66 3.80 -12.65
CA ALA A 198 -17.90 4.86 -13.63
C ALA A 198 -18.79 4.38 -14.79
N LEU A 199 -18.64 3.12 -15.20
CA LEU A 199 -19.53 2.48 -16.20
C LEU A 199 -20.95 2.32 -15.64
N ASP A 200 -21.08 1.79 -14.43
CA ASP A 200 -22.39 1.57 -13.76
C ASP A 200 -23.15 2.88 -13.52
N SER A 201 -22.43 3.96 -13.23
CA SER A 201 -23.01 5.29 -13.04
C SER A 201 -23.29 6.07 -14.34
N GLY A 202 -22.96 5.51 -15.50
CA GLY A 202 -23.11 6.19 -16.80
C GLY A 202 -22.13 7.35 -17.04
N LEU A 203 -21.11 7.51 -16.19
CA LEU A 203 -20.09 8.56 -16.33
C LEU A 203 -19.10 8.30 -17.47
N ILE A 204 -18.95 7.05 -17.85
CA ILE A 204 -18.21 6.62 -19.04
C ILE A 204 -19.07 5.62 -19.81
N HIS A 205 -19.04 5.71 -21.13
CA HIS A 205 -19.68 4.76 -22.01
C HIS A 205 -18.59 3.91 -22.67
N MET A 206 -18.77 2.59 -22.67
CA MET A 206 -17.95 1.73 -23.55
C MET A 206 -18.49 1.87 -24.97
N GLU A 207 -17.66 2.29 -25.92
CA GLU A 207 -17.98 2.15 -27.32
C GLU A 207 -18.19 0.67 -27.64
N GLN A 208 -19.26 0.35 -28.38
CA GLN A 208 -19.54 -1.03 -28.78
C GLN A 208 -18.30 -1.59 -29.52
N GLY A 209 -17.72 -2.64 -28.96
CA GLY A 209 -16.51 -3.29 -29.51
C GLY A 209 -15.18 -2.77 -28.98
N SER A 210 -15.14 -1.69 -28.16
CA SER A 210 -13.91 -1.27 -27.51
C SER A 210 -13.70 -1.99 -26.18
N SER A 211 -12.57 -2.67 -26.06
CA SER A 211 -12.12 -3.31 -24.83
C SER A 211 -11.20 -2.40 -24.01
N VAL A 212 -11.26 -1.08 -24.24
CA VAL A 212 -10.28 -0.13 -23.72
C VAL A 212 -10.84 0.61 -22.50
N TYR A 213 -10.12 0.53 -21.39
CA TYR A 213 -10.37 1.33 -20.20
C TYR A 213 -9.75 2.71 -20.33
N SER A 214 -10.53 3.72 -20.21
CA SER A 214 -10.07 5.09 -20.07
C SER A 214 -10.81 5.72 -18.90
N ILE A 215 -10.10 5.92 -17.77
CA ILE A 215 -10.54 6.86 -16.75
C ILE A 215 -9.51 7.97 -16.72
N GLY A 216 -9.93 9.16 -17.10
CA GLY A 216 -9.04 10.31 -17.18
C GLY A 216 -8.53 10.56 -18.60
N THR A 217 -7.84 11.68 -18.77
CA THR A 217 -7.43 12.23 -20.07
C THR A 217 -6.27 11.47 -20.73
N VAL A 218 -5.59 10.58 -19.99
CA VAL A 218 -4.50 9.74 -20.52
C VAL A 218 -4.71 8.32 -19.99
N GLY A 219 -5.49 7.53 -20.73
CA GLY A 219 -5.97 6.26 -20.23
C GLY A 219 -4.89 5.18 -20.09
N PHE A 220 -5.05 4.41 -19.05
CA PHE A 220 -4.57 3.05 -18.90
C PHE A 220 -5.22 2.20 -20.01
N ARG A 221 -4.50 2.06 -21.13
CA ARG A 221 -5.04 1.39 -22.31
C ARG A 221 -4.69 -0.09 -22.31
N LEU A 222 -5.29 -0.86 -21.41
CA LEU A 222 -5.33 -2.32 -21.55
C LEU A 222 -6.76 -2.75 -21.82
N SER A 223 -6.90 -3.81 -22.61
CA SER A 223 -8.19 -4.48 -22.69
C SER A 223 -8.56 -5.02 -21.30
N PHE A 224 -9.84 -5.06 -20.99
CA PHE A 224 -10.34 -5.63 -19.73
C PHE A 224 -9.77 -7.03 -19.51
N LYS A 225 -9.82 -7.86 -20.55
CA LYS A 225 -9.30 -9.24 -20.53
C LYS A 225 -7.81 -9.28 -20.21
N THR A 226 -7.01 -8.45 -20.86
CA THR A 226 -5.56 -8.39 -20.62
C THR A 226 -5.23 -7.94 -19.20
N ALA A 227 -5.92 -6.92 -18.69
CA ALA A 227 -5.72 -6.46 -17.33
C ALA A 227 -6.15 -7.51 -16.30
N MET A 228 -7.24 -8.26 -16.55
CA MET A 228 -7.65 -9.38 -15.72
C MET A 228 -6.58 -10.48 -15.67
N HIS A 229 -6.06 -10.89 -16.81
CA HIS A 229 -5.01 -11.91 -16.86
C HIS A 229 -3.73 -11.44 -16.17
N LEU A 230 -3.36 -10.16 -16.34
CA LEU A 230 -2.19 -9.60 -15.68
C LEU A 230 -2.35 -9.58 -14.16
N GLU A 231 -3.53 -9.24 -13.66
CA GLU A 231 -3.85 -9.32 -12.23
C GLU A 231 -3.80 -10.75 -11.70
N GLU A 232 -4.38 -11.70 -12.43
CA GLU A 232 -4.33 -13.13 -12.08
C GLU A 232 -2.90 -13.63 -12.04
N LEU A 233 -2.12 -13.34 -13.09
CA LEU A 233 -0.72 -13.75 -13.18
C LEU A 233 0.11 -13.19 -12.02
N THR A 234 -0.05 -11.92 -11.69
CA THR A 234 0.75 -11.28 -10.63
C THR A 234 0.28 -11.66 -9.24
N SER A 235 -1.02 -11.66 -8.98
CA SER A 235 -1.55 -11.95 -7.65
C SER A 235 -1.48 -13.44 -7.30
N LEU A 236 -1.85 -14.34 -8.22
CA LEU A 236 -1.71 -15.80 -7.99
C LEU A 236 -0.27 -16.27 -8.18
N GLY A 237 0.45 -15.68 -9.14
CA GLY A 237 1.87 -15.98 -9.38
C GLY A 237 2.75 -15.71 -8.15
N ALA A 238 2.39 -14.70 -7.34
CA ALA A 238 3.04 -14.46 -6.06
C ALA A 238 3.02 -15.70 -5.15
N PHE A 239 1.89 -16.41 -5.10
CA PHE A 239 1.75 -17.60 -4.25
C PHE A 239 2.49 -18.83 -4.79
N ILE A 240 2.75 -18.90 -6.10
CA ILE A 240 3.57 -19.97 -6.70
C ILE A 240 5.03 -19.87 -6.22
N LEU A 241 5.51 -18.68 -5.90
CA LEU A 241 6.86 -18.48 -5.38
C LEU A 241 7.02 -19.02 -3.95
N ILE A 242 5.95 -19.16 -3.17
CA ILE A 242 6.03 -19.59 -1.78
C ILE A 242 6.59 -21.01 -1.62
N PRO A 243 6.08 -22.04 -2.34
CA PRO A 243 6.69 -23.37 -2.32
C PRO A 243 8.16 -23.37 -2.78
N ILE A 244 8.50 -22.51 -3.75
CA ILE A 244 9.88 -22.38 -4.26
C ILE A 244 10.77 -21.82 -3.14
N PHE A 245 10.36 -20.74 -2.47
CA PHE A 245 11.12 -20.14 -1.37
C PHE A 245 11.21 -21.08 -0.15
N TRP A 246 10.18 -21.88 0.10
CA TRP A 246 10.24 -22.94 1.10
C TRP A 246 11.26 -24.03 0.71
N TYR A 247 11.21 -24.54 -0.51
CA TYR A 247 12.13 -25.56 -1.00
C TYR A 247 13.60 -25.08 -0.95
N LEU A 248 13.84 -23.81 -1.23
CA LEU A 248 15.15 -23.17 -1.16
C LEU A 248 15.59 -22.86 0.28
N GLY A 249 14.78 -23.18 1.30
CA GLY A 249 15.08 -22.89 2.72
C GLY A 249 14.96 -21.40 3.09
N VAL A 250 14.43 -20.57 2.20
CA VAL A 250 14.25 -19.12 2.45
C VAL A 250 13.10 -18.87 3.40
N PHE A 251 11.97 -19.58 3.24
CA PHE A 251 10.84 -19.53 4.15
C PHE A 251 10.76 -20.79 5.00
N THR A 252 10.39 -20.61 6.27
CA THR A 252 10.03 -21.74 7.13
C THR A 252 8.69 -22.34 6.71
N ALA A 253 8.44 -23.61 7.10
CA ALA A 253 7.15 -24.26 6.85
C ALA A 253 5.98 -23.45 7.45
N ALA A 254 6.13 -22.90 8.66
CA ALA A 254 5.10 -22.11 9.32
C ALA A 254 4.73 -20.84 8.52
N ILE A 255 5.71 -20.10 8.03
CA ILE A 255 5.49 -18.91 7.20
C ILE A 255 4.83 -19.28 5.88
N SER A 256 5.30 -20.36 5.23
CA SER A 256 4.74 -20.82 3.97
C SER A 256 3.28 -21.26 4.12
N ILE A 257 2.96 -22.01 5.17
CA ILE A 257 1.58 -22.41 5.50
C ILE A 257 0.72 -21.17 5.76
N ALA A 258 1.19 -20.21 6.56
CA ALA A 258 0.44 -18.99 6.85
C ALA A 258 0.13 -18.18 5.58
N LEU A 259 1.13 -18.01 4.68
CA LEU A 259 0.98 -17.32 3.40
C LEU A 259 0.04 -18.05 2.43
N LEU A 260 -0.01 -19.38 2.46
CA LEU A 260 -0.93 -20.14 1.62
C LEU A 260 -2.33 -20.27 2.23
N ALA A 261 -2.46 -20.38 3.55
CA ALA A 261 -3.73 -20.62 4.21
C ALA A 261 -4.61 -19.37 4.37
N LEU A 262 -4.01 -18.17 4.50
CA LEU A 262 -4.75 -16.94 4.76
C LEU A 262 -4.92 -16.07 3.51
N PRO A 263 -3.86 -15.53 2.86
CA PRO A 263 -4.05 -14.64 1.72
C PRO A 263 -4.47 -15.36 0.43
N LEU A 264 -3.99 -16.57 0.14
CA LEU A 264 -4.35 -17.26 -1.10
C LEU A 264 -5.84 -17.53 -1.27
N PRO A 265 -6.58 -18.08 -0.28
CA PRO A 265 -8.02 -18.27 -0.41
C PRO A 265 -8.80 -16.97 -0.63
N LEU A 266 -8.36 -15.86 -0.01
CA LEU A 266 -8.97 -14.55 -0.22
C LEU A 266 -8.76 -14.05 -1.64
N THR A 267 -7.54 -14.21 -2.18
CA THR A 267 -7.23 -13.86 -3.56
C THR A 267 -8.03 -14.69 -4.55
N ALA A 268 -8.09 -16.02 -4.35
CA ALA A 268 -8.88 -16.91 -5.19
C ALA A 268 -10.39 -16.58 -5.13
N ALA A 269 -10.94 -16.34 -3.92
CA ALA A 269 -12.32 -15.95 -3.76
C ALA A 269 -12.64 -14.59 -4.42
N ALA A 270 -11.71 -13.63 -4.34
CA ALA A 270 -11.84 -12.36 -5.03
C ALA A 270 -11.97 -12.56 -6.55
N MET A 271 -11.10 -13.37 -7.13
CA MET A 271 -11.12 -13.66 -8.57
C MET A 271 -12.40 -14.37 -9.02
N ILE A 272 -12.87 -15.35 -8.23
CA ILE A 272 -14.14 -16.03 -8.49
C ILE A 272 -15.33 -15.06 -8.47
N LEU A 273 -15.36 -14.14 -7.49
CA LEU A 273 -16.42 -13.13 -7.41
C LEU A 273 -16.41 -12.18 -8.60
N ARG A 274 -15.21 -11.78 -9.04
CA ARG A 274 -15.04 -10.94 -10.24
C ARG A 274 -15.54 -11.65 -11.49
N MET A 275 -15.22 -12.94 -11.67
CA MET A 275 -15.65 -13.72 -12.83
C MET A 275 -17.17 -13.88 -12.90
N LYS A 276 -17.86 -13.98 -11.76
CA LYS A 276 -19.33 -14.13 -11.72
C LYS A 276 -20.05 -12.86 -12.15
N ASP A 277 -19.72 -11.73 -11.57
CA ASP A 277 -20.31 -10.41 -11.89
C ASP A 277 -19.34 -9.32 -11.39
N PRO A 278 -18.51 -8.76 -12.28
CA PRO A 278 -17.49 -7.81 -11.89
C PRO A 278 -18.07 -6.50 -11.33
N ILE A 279 -19.21 -6.02 -11.84
CA ILE A 279 -19.81 -4.77 -11.40
C ILE A 279 -20.42 -4.95 -10.00
N LYS A 280 -21.36 -5.89 -9.88
CA LYS A 280 -22.07 -6.16 -8.62
C LYS A 280 -21.13 -6.54 -7.47
N ASN A 281 -20.07 -7.28 -7.77
CA ASN A 281 -19.12 -7.76 -6.78
C ASN A 281 -17.90 -6.84 -6.58
N SER A 282 -17.82 -5.70 -7.27
CA SER A 282 -16.62 -4.83 -7.31
C SER A 282 -16.10 -4.44 -5.92
N SER A 283 -16.99 -4.13 -4.98
CA SER A 283 -16.62 -3.76 -3.61
C SER A 283 -16.12 -4.96 -2.79
N LYS A 284 -16.75 -6.13 -2.94
CA LYS A 284 -16.35 -7.36 -2.23
C LYS A 284 -15.01 -7.87 -2.73
N TYR A 285 -14.84 -7.91 -4.04
CA TYR A 285 -13.62 -8.31 -4.69
C TYR A 285 -12.44 -7.41 -4.28
N LYS A 286 -12.60 -6.07 -4.30
CA LYS A 286 -11.60 -5.14 -3.79
C LYS A 286 -11.27 -5.41 -2.31
N ALA A 287 -12.29 -5.59 -1.47
CA ALA A 287 -12.09 -5.83 -0.05
C ALA A 287 -11.30 -7.12 0.21
N MET A 288 -11.57 -8.20 -0.52
CA MET A 288 -10.84 -9.46 -0.39
C MET A 288 -9.40 -9.35 -0.86
N MET A 289 -9.13 -8.67 -1.99
CA MET A 289 -7.77 -8.41 -2.47
C MET A 289 -6.97 -7.55 -1.49
N THR A 290 -7.60 -6.51 -0.94
CA THR A 290 -6.97 -5.66 0.08
C THR A 290 -6.68 -6.46 1.36
N LEU A 291 -7.61 -7.29 1.80
CA LEU A 291 -7.43 -8.11 3.00
C LEU A 291 -6.33 -9.18 2.80
N SER A 292 -6.27 -9.80 1.62
CA SER A 292 -5.18 -10.70 1.25
C SER A 292 -3.81 -10.01 1.37
N TRP A 293 -3.69 -8.81 0.82
CA TRP A 293 -2.48 -8.00 0.92
C TRP A 293 -2.11 -7.66 2.38
N ILE A 294 -3.11 -7.28 3.19
CA ILE A 294 -2.92 -7.00 4.62
C ILE A 294 -2.39 -8.24 5.34
N PHE A 295 -2.91 -9.43 5.06
CA PHE A 295 -2.41 -10.66 5.67
C PHE A 295 -0.94 -10.93 5.33
N ILE A 296 -0.51 -10.70 4.08
CA ILE A 296 0.91 -10.82 3.71
C ILE A 296 1.76 -9.91 4.59
N VAL A 297 1.39 -8.64 4.73
CA VAL A 297 2.14 -7.67 5.56
C VAL A 297 2.15 -8.05 7.03
N VAL A 298 1.00 -8.51 7.58
CA VAL A 298 0.88 -8.90 8.99
C VAL A 298 1.65 -10.19 9.30
N ILE A 299 1.78 -11.10 8.34
CA ILE A 299 2.64 -12.29 8.49
C ILE A 299 4.11 -11.88 8.65
N LEU A 300 4.58 -10.88 7.90
CA LEU A 300 5.93 -10.32 8.08
C LEU A 300 6.10 -9.69 9.46
N LEU A 301 5.12 -8.90 9.90
CA LEU A 301 5.12 -8.35 11.26
C LEU A 301 5.18 -9.45 12.33
N GLY A 302 4.36 -10.49 12.18
CA GLY A 302 4.32 -11.64 13.08
C GLY A 302 5.65 -12.39 13.13
N ALA A 303 6.29 -12.60 11.98
CA ALA A 303 7.60 -13.21 11.89
C ALA A 303 8.65 -12.38 12.64
N GLY A 304 8.64 -11.04 12.47
CA GLY A 304 9.54 -10.16 13.22
C GLY A 304 9.25 -10.12 14.72
N LEU A 305 7.99 -10.05 15.12
CA LEU A 305 7.60 -10.06 16.53
C LEU A 305 8.00 -11.38 17.22
N ALA A 306 7.94 -12.51 16.53
CA ALA A 306 8.31 -13.81 17.09
C ALA A 306 9.79 -13.90 17.47
N THR A 307 10.65 -13.00 16.98
CA THR A 307 12.07 -12.94 17.39
C THR A 307 12.28 -12.19 18.72
N VAL A 308 11.31 -11.36 19.15
CA VAL A 308 11.51 -10.45 20.29
C VAL A 308 10.47 -10.61 21.41
N VAL A 309 9.32 -11.21 21.11
CA VAL A 309 8.25 -11.43 22.11
C VAL A 309 7.71 -12.85 22.06
N SER A 310 7.00 -13.25 23.12
CA SER A 310 6.37 -14.58 23.13
C SER A 310 5.30 -14.70 22.03
N PRO A 311 5.00 -15.91 21.52
CA PRO A 311 4.02 -16.12 20.45
C PRO A 311 2.66 -15.52 20.74
N GLY A 312 2.19 -15.52 21.99
CA GLY A 312 0.91 -14.93 22.38
C GLY A 312 0.86 -13.41 22.15
N TYR A 313 1.93 -12.69 22.51
CA TYR A 313 2.02 -11.25 22.26
C TYR A 313 2.19 -10.94 20.77
N ALA A 314 2.91 -11.77 20.02
CA ALA A 314 3.03 -11.62 18.57
C ALA A 314 1.66 -11.75 17.90
N VAL A 315 0.86 -12.77 18.27
CA VAL A 315 -0.51 -12.95 17.76
C VAL A 315 -1.41 -11.77 18.14
N LEU A 316 -1.34 -11.27 19.38
CA LEU A 316 -2.13 -10.11 19.81
C LEU A 316 -1.78 -8.86 19.00
N ALA A 317 -0.51 -8.57 18.79
CA ALA A 317 -0.07 -7.41 18.01
C ALA A 317 -0.51 -7.52 16.53
N CYS A 318 -0.46 -8.72 15.95
CA CYS A 318 -0.99 -8.99 14.61
C CYS A 318 -2.51 -8.76 14.57
N ALA A 319 -3.25 -9.22 15.56
CA ALA A 319 -4.70 -9.00 15.67
C ALA A 319 -5.04 -7.51 15.79
N VAL A 320 -4.29 -6.74 16.59
CA VAL A 320 -4.43 -5.28 16.71
C VAL A 320 -4.14 -4.60 15.36
N SER A 321 -3.11 -5.02 14.65
CA SER A 321 -2.76 -4.47 13.32
C SER A 321 -3.87 -4.74 12.31
N LEU A 322 -4.43 -5.96 12.30
CA LEU A 322 -5.57 -6.34 11.45
C LEU A 322 -6.83 -5.54 11.78
N ALA A 323 -7.17 -5.39 13.06
CA ALA A 323 -8.36 -4.65 13.50
C ALA A 323 -8.22 -3.13 13.31
N GLY A 324 -7.02 -2.60 13.46
CA GLY A 324 -6.71 -1.17 13.31
C GLY A 324 -7.03 -0.65 11.91
N PHE A 325 -6.75 -1.42 10.87
CA PHE A 325 -7.02 -1.00 9.49
C PHE A 325 -8.51 -0.70 9.23
N PRO A 326 -9.47 -1.62 9.44
CA PRO A 326 -10.88 -1.31 9.20
C PRO A 326 -11.43 -0.27 10.16
N LEU A 327 -10.91 -0.16 11.38
CA LEU A 327 -11.28 0.89 12.32
C LEU A 327 -10.87 2.26 11.77
N LEU A 328 -9.63 2.42 11.34
CA LEU A 328 -9.13 3.66 10.74
C LEU A 328 -9.88 4.00 9.45
N VAL A 329 -10.19 3.01 8.60
CA VAL A 329 -11.02 3.22 7.40
C VAL A 329 -12.39 3.81 7.78
N ARG A 330 -13.05 3.30 8.82
CA ARG A 330 -14.34 3.84 9.30
C ARG A 330 -14.23 5.27 9.83
N ILE A 331 -13.15 5.60 10.51
CA ILE A 331 -12.92 6.95 11.05
C ILE A 331 -12.64 7.95 9.92
N VAL A 332 -11.81 7.55 8.96
CA VAL A 332 -11.40 8.41 7.83
C VAL A 332 -12.53 8.57 6.82
N HIS A 333 -13.28 7.50 6.56
CA HIS A 333 -14.35 7.43 5.57
C HIS A 333 -15.68 6.98 6.22
N PRO A 334 -16.29 7.80 7.10
CA PRO A 334 -17.50 7.43 7.82
C PRO A 334 -18.70 7.12 6.91
N TRP A 335 -18.66 7.64 5.66
CA TRP A 335 -19.68 7.38 4.62
C TRP A 335 -19.43 6.09 3.83
N GLY A 336 -18.25 5.50 3.91
CA GLY A 336 -17.91 4.24 3.24
C GLY A 336 -18.75 3.05 3.74
N SER A 337 -19.28 3.13 4.96
CA SER A 337 -20.21 2.14 5.49
C SER A 337 -21.62 2.23 4.87
N LYS A 338 -22.02 3.40 4.34
CA LYS A 338 -23.29 3.57 3.61
C LYS A 338 -23.17 3.21 2.13
N SER A 339 -21.99 3.40 1.51
CA SER A 339 -21.73 2.99 0.13
C SER A 339 -21.53 1.47 -0.04
N LEU A 340 -21.30 0.74 1.06
CA LEU A 340 -21.29 -0.74 1.03
C LEU A 340 -22.70 -1.34 0.94
N ASN A 341 -23.76 -0.54 1.22
CA ASN A 341 -25.15 -0.99 1.29
C ASN A 341 -26.04 -0.45 0.15
N GLY A 342 -25.49 -0.01 -0.93
CA GLY A 342 -26.29 0.27 -2.12
C GLY A 342 -26.35 1.76 -2.51
N ARG A 343 -25.98 1.95 -3.75
CA ARG A 343 -26.00 3.15 -4.60
C ARG A 343 -24.71 3.97 -4.54
N TYR A 344 -23.72 3.46 -5.23
CA TYR A 344 -22.89 4.21 -6.19
C TYR A 344 -22.41 3.23 -7.23
#